data_6f464b42b830fcf0ca8ba2f39316d650
#
_entry.id   6f464b42b830fcf0ca8ba2f39316d650
#
_cell.length_a   1.000
_cell.length_b   1.000
_cell.length_c   1.000
_cell.angle_alpha   90.00
_cell.angle_beta   90.00
_cell.angle_gamma   90.00
#
_symmetry.space_group_name_H-M   'P 1'
#
loop_
_entity.id
_entity.type
_entity.pdbx_description
1 polymer ?
#
loop_
_entity_poly.entity_id
_entity_poly.type
_entity_poly.pdbx_seq_one_letter_code
_entity_poly.pdbx_strand_id
1 'polypeptide(L)'
;QIVYRMLQSGMKRKILYLADRNILVDQSIQQDFAPLEKVTHKINVAKDDKSTIPSHEVYFSLYQQLVGDDDQEHFSELFAPDFFDLIIVDECHRGSAKEESRWRRILEYFQSATQIGMTATPKETKYISNLSYFGEPIYTYSLKEGIEDGFLAPFKVINIMTDIGEGWRPRKGQKDINGVEIPDRIYTNSDYDYNIIIEDRIQQVAQEITNYLKSTDRMAKTIVFCATEDAALRMRDALAKLNADMMKENPDYVVRITGGDDYGKSKLKYFISVSSPYPVIATTSKLLSTGADCKMTKLIVLDEMIGSMTEFKQIIGRGTRLREKEGKTHFVVMDFRNVTRLFADPEWDGPIEMNEGYAPGGKKPIEPTEPAELTTPVEPLEPRQKPIVDRNGCKVQIIHKTVSVYDANGKLLRQESIIDYTKENIRGEYASLDNFIRQWSAQEKKEQIRDLLHEQGIDLELLKADQGMTDVDDFDFICHVAFDKKPLTHRERANNVKKRDFFSRYSGVAREVLEALLDKYMNTGIYEIEKAEILKLDPFLKLGKPSKIAGYFGGKQGYLKAVQELEQAIYTDEVV
;
A
#
# COMPACT_ATOMS: atom_id res chain seq x y z
N GLN A 1 -23.00 -18.07 3.51
CA GLN A 1 -24.00 -18.16 4.61
C GLN A 1 -25.43 -18.22 4.08
N ILE A 2 -25.88 -17.30 3.20
CA ILE A 2 -27.25 -17.32 2.64
C ILE A 2 -27.54 -18.68 2.02
N VAL A 3 -26.73 -19.11 1.06
CA VAL A 3 -26.89 -20.40 0.37
C VAL A 3 -26.93 -21.58 1.34
N TYR A 4 -25.97 -21.63 2.28
CA TYR A 4 -25.92 -22.70 3.27
C TYR A 4 -27.22 -22.79 4.10
N ARG A 5 -27.72 -21.65 4.58
CA ARG A 5 -28.97 -21.60 5.37
C ARG A 5 -30.19 -21.99 4.55
N MET A 6 -30.26 -21.58 3.28
CA MET A 6 -31.36 -21.92 2.37
C MET A 6 -31.40 -23.41 2.07
N LEU A 7 -30.25 -24.04 1.80
CA LEU A 7 -30.13 -25.49 1.60
C LEU A 7 -30.48 -26.26 2.88
N GLN A 8 -29.93 -25.87 4.03
CA GLN A 8 -30.19 -26.55 5.32
C GLN A 8 -31.66 -26.49 5.73
N SER A 9 -32.34 -25.38 5.47
CA SER A 9 -33.79 -25.24 5.76
C SER A 9 -34.68 -25.96 4.74
N GLY A 10 -34.13 -26.41 3.63
CA GLY A 10 -34.90 -26.98 2.52
C GLY A 10 -35.75 -25.97 1.75
N MET A 11 -35.64 -24.67 2.06
CA MET A 11 -36.44 -23.63 1.41
C MET A 11 -36.07 -23.42 -0.06
N LYS A 12 -34.80 -23.59 -0.40
CA LYS A 12 -34.27 -23.46 -1.76
C LYS A 12 -33.31 -24.61 -2.02
N ARG A 13 -33.41 -25.24 -3.19
CA ARG A 13 -32.64 -26.44 -3.54
C ARG A 13 -31.79 -26.26 -4.81
N LYS A 14 -32.22 -25.41 -5.73
CA LYS A 14 -31.52 -25.13 -6.98
C LYS A 14 -31.12 -23.65 -6.99
N ILE A 15 -29.85 -23.38 -6.81
CA ILE A 15 -29.31 -22.03 -6.60
C ILE A 15 -28.30 -21.72 -7.69
N LEU A 16 -28.47 -20.59 -8.38
CA LEU A 16 -27.54 -20.08 -9.38
C LEU A 16 -26.79 -18.86 -8.80
N TYR A 17 -25.46 -18.91 -8.86
CA TYR A 17 -24.59 -17.77 -8.54
C TYR A 17 -23.97 -17.24 -9.85
N LEU A 18 -24.26 -15.99 -10.16
CA LEU A 18 -23.78 -15.30 -11.36
C LEU A 18 -22.73 -14.26 -11.00
N ALA A 19 -21.61 -14.25 -11.72
CA ALA A 19 -20.57 -13.24 -11.60
C ALA A 19 -20.07 -12.76 -12.98
N ASP A 20 -19.30 -11.68 -12.99
CA ASP A 20 -18.74 -11.10 -14.22
C ASP A 20 -17.37 -11.68 -14.60
N ARG A 21 -16.67 -12.33 -13.65
CA ARG A 21 -15.29 -12.80 -13.83
C ARG A 21 -15.03 -14.20 -13.26
N ASN A 22 -14.24 -14.99 -14.00
CA ASN A 22 -13.83 -16.32 -13.57
C ASN A 22 -13.14 -16.34 -12.21
N ILE A 23 -12.32 -15.31 -11.91
CA ILE A 23 -11.59 -15.24 -10.64
C ILE A 23 -12.53 -15.16 -9.44
N LEU A 24 -13.67 -14.47 -9.56
CA LEU A 24 -14.69 -14.39 -8.51
C LEU A 24 -15.35 -15.76 -8.30
N VAL A 25 -15.72 -16.41 -9.40
CA VAL A 25 -16.32 -17.76 -9.37
C VAL A 25 -15.36 -18.75 -8.74
N ASP A 26 -14.11 -18.80 -9.19
CA ASP A 26 -13.12 -19.77 -8.72
C ASP A 26 -12.74 -19.56 -7.25
N GLN A 27 -12.59 -18.32 -6.81
CA GLN A 27 -12.35 -18.01 -5.39
C GLN A 27 -13.55 -18.38 -4.51
N SER A 28 -14.76 -18.03 -4.93
CA SER A 28 -15.97 -18.39 -4.19
C SER A 28 -16.07 -19.89 -4.00
N ILE A 29 -15.88 -20.68 -5.08
CA ILE A 29 -15.93 -22.14 -5.00
C ILE A 29 -14.85 -22.68 -4.07
N GLN A 30 -13.60 -22.24 -4.22
CA GLN A 30 -12.46 -22.79 -3.47
C GLN A 30 -12.41 -22.37 -2.00
N GLN A 31 -12.93 -21.20 -1.66
CA GLN A 31 -12.84 -20.64 -0.30
C GLN A 31 -14.18 -20.68 0.43
N ASP A 32 -15.17 -19.96 -0.11
CA ASP A 32 -16.43 -19.74 0.62
C ASP A 32 -17.39 -20.93 0.52
N PHE A 33 -17.34 -21.65 -0.60
CA PHE A 33 -18.18 -22.81 -0.87
C PHE A 33 -17.46 -24.16 -0.72
N ALA A 34 -16.21 -24.18 -0.28
CA ALA A 34 -15.48 -25.42 -0.01
C ALA A 34 -16.27 -26.43 0.86
N PRO A 35 -17.04 -26.03 1.90
CA PRO A 35 -17.89 -26.94 2.65
C PRO A 35 -19.05 -27.54 1.84
N LEU A 36 -19.39 -26.95 0.70
CA LEU A 36 -20.48 -27.36 -0.20
C LEU A 36 -19.95 -27.95 -1.51
N GLU A 37 -18.65 -28.28 -1.62
CA GLU A 37 -18.00 -28.76 -2.86
C GLU A 37 -18.78 -29.89 -3.54
N LYS A 38 -19.32 -30.86 -2.76
CA LYS A 38 -20.04 -32.03 -3.29
C LYS A 38 -21.34 -31.70 -4.02
N VAL A 39 -21.96 -30.55 -3.72
CA VAL A 39 -23.24 -30.11 -4.30
C VAL A 39 -23.07 -28.94 -5.25
N THR A 40 -21.83 -28.51 -5.48
CA THR A 40 -21.47 -27.34 -6.28
C THR A 40 -21.02 -27.74 -7.68
N HIS A 41 -21.49 -27.03 -8.69
CA HIS A 41 -21.10 -27.23 -10.10
C HIS A 41 -20.78 -25.90 -10.78
N LYS A 42 -19.62 -25.79 -11.41
CA LYS A 42 -19.28 -24.68 -12.30
C LYS A 42 -19.73 -25.04 -13.72
N ILE A 43 -20.72 -24.32 -14.24
CA ILE A 43 -21.28 -24.54 -15.55
C ILE A 43 -20.21 -24.38 -16.64
N ASN A 44 -20.17 -25.35 -17.56
CA ASN A 44 -19.34 -25.31 -18.75
C ASN A 44 -20.21 -25.58 -19.98
N VAL A 45 -20.65 -24.51 -20.64
CA VAL A 45 -21.59 -24.57 -21.78
C VAL A 45 -21.14 -25.52 -22.90
N ALA A 46 -19.82 -25.69 -23.08
CA ALA A 46 -19.28 -26.58 -24.10
C ALA A 46 -19.33 -28.09 -23.74
N LYS A 47 -19.51 -28.43 -22.46
CA LYS A 47 -19.44 -29.80 -21.95
C LYS A 47 -20.72 -30.29 -21.29
N ASP A 48 -21.48 -29.35 -20.74
CA ASP A 48 -22.68 -29.65 -19.98
C ASP A 48 -23.89 -29.85 -20.91
N ASP A 49 -24.73 -30.80 -20.57
CA ASP A 49 -26.01 -31.06 -21.24
C ASP A 49 -27.13 -31.25 -20.20
N LYS A 50 -28.38 -31.34 -20.66
CA LYS A 50 -29.55 -31.52 -19.81
C LYS A 50 -29.52 -32.80 -18.96
N SER A 51 -28.68 -33.78 -19.27
CA SER A 51 -28.56 -35.04 -18.51
C SER A 51 -27.58 -34.94 -17.34
N THR A 52 -26.55 -34.10 -17.46
CA THR A 52 -25.48 -33.94 -16.46
C THR A 52 -25.80 -32.91 -15.39
N ILE A 53 -26.56 -31.89 -15.72
CA ILE A 53 -26.86 -30.73 -14.89
C ILE A 53 -27.74 -31.02 -13.65
N PRO A 54 -28.80 -31.88 -13.69
CA PRO A 54 -29.75 -31.98 -12.57
C PRO A 54 -29.20 -32.49 -11.25
N SER A 55 -28.00 -33.07 -11.23
CA SER A 55 -27.44 -33.74 -10.05
C SER A 55 -26.91 -32.80 -8.95
N HIS A 56 -26.71 -31.49 -9.23
CA HIS A 56 -26.16 -30.53 -8.29
C HIS A 56 -27.23 -29.61 -7.69
N GLU A 57 -26.88 -28.91 -6.60
CA GLU A 57 -27.78 -27.98 -5.91
C GLU A 57 -27.34 -26.52 -6.12
N VAL A 58 -26.03 -26.26 -6.21
CA VAL A 58 -25.44 -24.93 -6.38
C VAL A 58 -24.67 -24.83 -7.68
N TYR A 59 -25.03 -23.89 -8.51
CA TYR A 59 -24.45 -23.67 -9.82
C TYR A 59 -23.74 -22.33 -9.87
N PHE A 60 -22.56 -22.31 -10.48
CA PHE A 60 -21.77 -21.11 -10.71
C PHE A 60 -21.59 -20.89 -12.21
N SER A 61 -21.78 -19.65 -12.65
CA SER A 61 -21.51 -19.26 -14.03
C SER A 61 -21.13 -17.81 -14.16
N LEU A 62 -20.48 -17.50 -15.28
CA LEU A 62 -20.41 -16.12 -15.78
C LEU A 62 -21.66 -15.83 -16.60
N TYR A 63 -22.23 -14.63 -16.48
CA TYR A 63 -23.37 -14.26 -17.32
C TYR A 63 -22.98 -14.22 -18.82
N GLN A 64 -21.71 -13.90 -19.15
CA GLN A 64 -21.18 -13.96 -20.51
C GLN A 64 -21.13 -15.38 -21.10
N GLN A 65 -21.04 -16.41 -20.25
CA GLN A 65 -21.09 -17.82 -20.72
C GLN A 65 -22.51 -18.29 -20.99
N LEU A 66 -23.47 -17.83 -20.20
CA LEU A 66 -24.87 -18.19 -20.37
C LEU A 66 -25.54 -17.42 -21.53
N VAL A 67 -25.04 -16.19 -21.82
CA VAL A 67 -25.40 -15.41 -23.01
C VAL A 67 -24.12 -15.20 -23.82
N GLY A 68 -23.96 -15.92 -24.93
CA GLY A 68 -22.79 -15.86 -25.79
C GLY A 68 -22.55 -14.47 -26.40
N ASP A 69 -21.39 -14.29 -27.01
CA ASP A 69 -21.04 -13.02 -27.69
C ASP A 69 -21.87 -12.76 -28.94
N ASP A 70 -22.42 -13.79 -29.52
CA ASP A 70 -23.38 -13.82 -30.64
C ASP A 70 -24.84 -13.65 -30.18
N ASP A 71 -25.07 -13.30 -28.90
CA ASP A 71 -26.39 -13.22 -28.26
C ASP A 71 -27.16 -14.56 -28.18
N GLN A 72 -26.48 -15.70 -28.35
CA GLN A 72 -27.08 -17.01 -28.14
C GLN A 72 -27.42 -17.26 -26.67
N GLU A 73 -28.65 -17.69 -26.41
CA GLU A 73 -29.18 -17.85 -25.05
C GLU A 73 -28.96 -19.30 -24.56
N HIS A 74 -27.72 -19.66 -24.23
CA HIS A 74 -27.35 -21.01 -23.76
C HIS A 74 -28.11 -21.43 -22.50
N PHE A 75 -28.54 -20.45 -21.65
CA PHE A 75 -29.31 -20.75 -20.47
C PHE A 75 -30.65 -21.44 -20.79
N SER A 76 -31.31 -21.09 -21.91
CA SER A 76 -32.57 -21.71 -22.31
C SER A 76 -32.38 -23.12 -22.92
N GLU A 77 -31.19 -23.39 -23.46
CA GLU A 77 -30.82 -24.73 -23.96
C GLU A 77 -30.53 -25.68 -22.79
N LEU A 78 -29.96 -25.20 -21.70
CA LEU A 78 -29.52 -26.01 -20.57
C LEU A 78 -30.60 -26.20 -19.50
N PHE A 79 -31.44 -25.20 -19.26
CA PHE A 79 -32.33 -25.13 -18.12
C PHE A 79 -33.78 -24.80 -18.52
N ALA A 80 -34.74 -25.39 -17.80
CA ALA A 80 -36.13 -24.96 -17.88
C ALA A 80 -36.32 -23.62 -17.12
N PRO A 81 -37.35 -22.81 -17.46
CA PRO A 81 -37.56 -21.48 -16.84
C PRO A 81 -37.78 -21.53 -15.33
N ASP A 82 -38.23 -22.63 -14.79
CA ASP A 82 -38.53 -22.88 -13.38
C ASP A 82 -37.48 -23.74 -12.68
N PHE A 83 -36.32 -23.93 -13.29
CA PHE A 83 -35.28 -24.83 -12.77
C PHE A 83 -34.62 -24.28 -11.49
N PHE A 84 -34.39 -22.97 -11.39
CA PHE A 84 -33.75 -22.36 -10.22
C PHE A 84 -34.77 -21.80 -9.22
N ASP A 85 -34.51 -22.02 -7.93
CA ASP A 85 -35.28 -21.48 -6.83
C ASP A 85 -34.75 -20.10 -6.36
N LEU A 86 -33.43 -19.91 -6.50
CA LEU A 86 -32.72 -18.71 -6.07
C LEU A 86 -31.62 -18.37 -7.08
N ILE A 87 -31.53 -17.11 -7.46
CA ILE A 87 -30.43 -16.57 -8.26
C ILE A 87 -29.78 -15.44 -7.47
N ILE A 88 -28.46 -15.52 -7.32
CA ILE A 88 -27.63 -14.49 -6.70
C ILE A 88 -26.73 -13.88 -7.79
N VAL A 89 -26.84 -12.58 -8.00
CA VAL A 89 -26.01 -11.81 -8.92
C VAL A 89 -25.00 -11.02 -8.13
N ASP A 90 -23.73 -11.40 -8.23
CA ASP A 90 -22.64 -10.70 -7.57
C ASP A 90 -22.14 -9.56 -8.45
N GLU A 91 -21.73 -8.45 -7.80
CA GLU A 91 -21.30 -7.22 -8.47
C GLU A 91 -22.32 -6.73 -9.51
N CYS A 92 -23.60 -6.76 -9.16
CA CYS A 92 -24.70 -6.46 -10.08
C CYS A 92 -24.69 -5.03 -10.64
N HIS A 93 -23.82 -4.14 -10.14
CA HIS A 93 -23.59 -2.79 -10.67
C HIS A 93 -22.68 -2.78 -11.91
N ARG A 94 -22.03 -3.89 -12.23
CA ARG A 94 -21.02 -3.95 -13.29
C ARG A 94 -21.63 -4.20 -14.66
N GLY A 95 -20.91 -3.64 -15.63
CA GLY A 95 -21.12 -3.88 -17.04
C GLY A 95 -21.45 -2.62 -17.84
N SER A 96 -21.17 -2.71 -19.13
CA SER A 96 -21.74 -1.81 -20.15
C SER A 96 -23.25 -2.05 -20.26
N ALA A 97 -23.98 -1.16 -20.93
CA ALA A 97 -25.40 -1.39 -21.22
C ALA A 97 -25.67 -2.74 -21.92
N LYS A 98 -24.70 -3.26 -22.70
CA LYS A 98 -24.77 -4.58 -23.34
C LYS A 98 -24.65 -5.72 -22.32
N GLU A 99 -23.75 -5.59 -21.35
CA GLU A 99 -23.55 -6.61 -20.29
C GLU A 99 -24.72 -6.63 -19.29
N GLU A 100 -25.28 -5.44 -18.96
CA GLU A 100 -26.52 -5.35 -18.17
C GLU A 100 -27.67 -6.05 -18.88
N SER A 101 -27.83 -5.87 -20.18
CA SER A 101 -28.79 -6.57 -20.99
C SER A 101 -28.63 -8.10 -20.92
N ARG A 102 -27.40 -8.63 -20.80
CA ARG A 102 -27.15 -10.08 -20.73
C ARG A 102 -27.64 -10.71 -19.42
N TRP A 103 -27.20 -10.19 -18.26
CA TRP A 103 -27.66 -10.78 -17.00
C TRP A 103 -29.16 -10.54 -16.77
N ARG A 104 -29.71 -9.42 -17.25
CA ARG A 104 -31.14 -9.12 -17.16
C ARG A 104 -31.97 -10.13 -17.95
N ARG A 105 -31.58 -10.53 -19.16
CA ARG A 105 -32.23 -11.59 -19.93
C ARG A 105 -32.25 -12.94 -19.20
N ILE A 106 -31.15 -13.28 -18.52
CA ILE A 106 -31.11 -14.49 -17.68
C ILE A 106 -32.14 -14.40 -16.56
N LEU A 107 -32.20 -13.27 -15.87
CA LEU A 107 -33.16 -13.08 -14.77
C LEU A 107 -34.61 -13.04 -15.23
N GLU A 108 -34.89 -12.43 -16.37
CA GLU A 108 -36.23 -12.41 -16.97
C GLU A 108 -36.68 -13.81 -17.41
N TYR A 109 -35.78 -14.67 -17.88
CA TYR A 109 -36.08 -16.05 -18.20
C TYR A 109 -36.42 -16.88 -16.95
N PHE A 110 -35.67 -16.69 -15.87
CA PHE A 110 -35.91 -17.41 -14.59
C PHE A 110 -36.73 -16.56 -13.60
N GLN A 111 -37.75 -15.87 -14.06
CA GLN A 111 -38.53 -14.96 -13.20
C GLN A 111 -39.30 -15.66 -12.07
N SER A 112 -39.44 -16.99 -12.09
CA SER A 112 -39.99 -17.79 -10.99
C SER A 112 -39.03 -17.90 -9.81
N ALA A 113 -37.72 -17.70 -10.00
CA ALA A 113 -36.71 -17.73 -8.96
C ALA A 113 -36.76 -16.47 -8.09
N THR A 114 -36.46 -16.61 -6.80
CA THR A 114 -36.10 -15.46 -5.97
C THR A 114 -34.77 -14.91 -6.45
N GLN A 115 -34.67 -13.60 -6.64
CA GLN A 115 -33.49 -12.97 -7.23
C GLN A 115 -32.90 -11.96 -6.24
N ILE A 116 -31.58 -12.06 -6.00
CA ILE A 116 -30.84 -11.18 -5.08
C ILE A 116 -29.66 -10.56 -5.86
N GLY A 117 -29.61 -9.24 -5.92
CA GLY A 117 -28.45 -8.48 -6.36
C GLY A 117 -27.54 -8.15 -5.18
N MET A 118 -26.25 -8.36 -5.31
CA MET A 118 -25.23 -7.94 -4.35
C MET A 118 -24.26 -6.98 -5.02
N THR A 119 -23.90 -5.92 -4.32
CA THR A 119 -22.91 -4.96 -4.78
C THR A 119 -22.28 -4.22 -3.63
N ALA A 120 -20.98 -3.94 -3.72
CA ALA A 120 -20.31 -3.04 -2.80
C ALA A 120 -20.60 -1.56 -3.11
N THR A 121 -21.08 -1.26 -4.32
CA THR A 121 -21.25 0.10 -4.83
C THR A 121 -22.46 0.15 -5.76
N PRO A 122 -23.66 0.44 -5.22
CA PRO A 122 -24.85 0.67 -6.06
C PRO A 122 -24.54 1.74 -7.10
N LYS A 123 -24.88 1.48 -8.35
CA LYS A 123 -24.64 2.42 -9.45
C LYS A 123 -25.95 3.05 -9.88
N GLU A 124 -26.01 4.36 -9.75
CA GLU A 124 -27.06 5.17 -10.33
C GLU A 124 -26.48 6.07 -11.42
N THR A 125 -26.86 5.81 -12.64
CA THR A 125 -26.59 6.71 -13.76
C THR A 125 -27.90 6.99 -14.49
N LYS A 126 -27.93 8.04 -15.30
CA LYS A 126 -29.12 8.43 -16.09
C LYS A 126 -29.69 7.28 -16.95
N TYR A 127 -28.90 6.26 -17.23
CA TYR A 127 -29.25 5.16 -18.15
C TYR A 127 -29.22 3.76 -17.50
N ILE A 128 -28.63 3.62 -16.30
CA ILE A 128 -28.43 2.33 -15.63
C ILE A 128 -28.72 2.51 -14.15
N SER A 129 -29.75 1.84 -13.67
CA SER A 129 -30.06 1.80 -12.24
C SER A 129 -30.34 0.39 -11.80
N ASN A 130 -29.53 -0.13 -10.88
CA ASN A 130 -29.79 -1.42 -10.24
C ASN A 130 -31.05 -1.36 -9.36
N LEU A 131 -31.34 -0.19 -8.81
CA LEU A 131 -32.57 0.09 -8.05
C LEU A 131 -33.81 -0.10 -8.90
N SER A 132 -33.75 0.18 -10.21
CA SER A 132 -34.90 -0.01 -11.09
C SER A 132 -35.29 -1.48 -11.28
N TYR A 133 -34.34 -2.41 -11.10
CA TYR A 133 -34.59 -3.86 -11.22
C TYR A 133 -34.80 -4.55 -9.87
N PHE A 134 -33.84 -4.37 -8.95
CA PHE A 134 -33.87 -5.07 -7.65
C PHE A 134 -34.67 -4.34 -6.58
N GLY A 135 -35.05 -3.08 -6.78
CA GLY A 135 -35.68 -2.21 -5.79
C GLY A 135 -34.68 -1.62 -4.80
N GLU A 136 -35.21 -1.00 -3.73
CA GLU A 136 -34.39 -0.45 -2.66
C GLU A 136 -33.57 -1.54 -1.94
N PRO A 137 -32.33 -1.22 -1.49
CA PRO A 137 -31.52 -2.20 -0.74
C PRO A 137 -32.25 -2.71 0.50
N ILE A 138 -32.38 -4.02 0.63
CA ILE A 138 -32.94 -4.68 1.82
C ILE A 138 -31.95 -4.71 2.99
N TYR A 139 -30.67 -4.53 2.72
CA TYR A 139 -29.61 -4.46 3.72
C TYR A 139 -28.42 -3.69 3.16
N THR A 140 -27.91 -2.77 3.95
CA THR A 140 -26.68 -2.02 3.68
C THR A 140 -25.73 -2.20 4.86
N TYR A 141 -24.46 -2.45 4.59
CA TYR A 141 -23.39 -2.54 5.57
C TYR A 141 -22.19 -1.76 5.05
N SER A 142 -22.03 -0.55 5.56
CA SER A 142 -21.02 0.39 5.10
C SER A 142 -19.61 -0.02 5.54
N LEU A 143 -18.59 0.52 4.88
CA LEU A 143 -17.19 0.38 5.31
C LEU A 143 -17.00 0.91 6.74
N LYS A 144 -17.68 2.00 7.08
CA LYS A 144 -17.69 2.58 8.42
C LYS A 144 -18.17 1.59 9.47
N GLU A 145 -19.37 1.06 9.28
CA GLU A 145 -19.94 0.07 10.21
C GLU A 145 -19.03 -1.14 10.38
N GLY A 146 -18.42 -1.62 9.28
CA GLY A 146 -17.48 -2.73 9.32
C GLY A 146 -16.20 -2.45 10.11
N ILE A 147 -15.71 -1.21 10.11
CA ILE A 147 -14.57 -0.79 10.93
C ILE A 147 -14.99 -0.60 12.38
N GLU A 148 -16.13 0.07 12.65
CA GLU A 148 -16.70 0.26 14.00
C GLU A 148 -16.96 -1.07 14.70
N ASP A 149 -17.51 -2.04 13.98
CA ASP A 149 -17.79 -3.39 14.49
C ASP A 149 -16.53 -4.25 14.65
N GLY A 150 -15.36 -3.76 14.23
CA GLY A 150 -14.09 -4.48 14.30
C GLY A 150 -13.94 -5.63 13.30
N PHE A 151 -14.72 -5.64 12.21
CA PHE A 151 -14.60 -6.64 11.14
C PHE A 151 -13.66 -6.20 10.02
N LEU A 152 -13.44 -4.88 9.89
CA LEU A 152 -12.58 -4.31 8.86
C LEU A 152 -11.41 -3.53 9.49
N ALA A 153 -10.25 -3.58 8.82
CA ALA A 153 -9.03 -2.94 9.26
C ALA A 153 -9.11 -1.41 9.08
N PRO A 154 -8.78 -0.60 10.10
CA PRO A 154 -8.55 0.83 9.94
C PRO A 154 -7.34 1.08 9.04
N PHE A 155 -7.18 2.33 8.58
CA PHE A 155 -6.09 2.67 7.69
C PHE A 155 -5.54 4.07 7.91
N LYS A 156 -4.30 4.27 7.46
CA LYS A 156 -3.62 5.57 7.39
C LYS A 156 -3.39 5.92 5.92
N VAL A 157 -3.39 7.20 5.61
CA VAL A 157 -3.09 7.69 4.26
C VAL A 157 -1.83 8.55 4.31
N ILE A 158 -0.89 8.26 3.43
CA ILE A 158 0.32 9.05 3.21
C ILE A 158 0.22 9.66 1.81
N ASN A 159 -0.02 10.97 1.75
CA ASN A 159 -0.02 11.71 0.50
C ASN A 159 1.39 12.21 0.20
N ILE A 160 1.89 11.91 -0.99
CA ILE A 160 3.22 12.28 -1.45
C ILE A 160 3.09 13.14 -2.70
N MET A 161 3.50 14.40 -2.60
CA MET A 161 3.46 15.35 -3.71
C MET A 161 4.86 15.50 -4.32
N THR A 162 4.91 15.47 -5.63
CA THR A 162 6.12 15.75 -6.40
C THR A 162 6.07 17.17 -6.97
N ASP A 163 7.23 17.75 -7.27
CA ASP A 163 7.38 19.07 -7.88
C ASP A 163 6.70 19.19 -9.26
N ILE A 164 6.51 18.05 -9.94
CA ILE A 164 5.80 18.00 -11.21
C ILE A 164 4.30 17.65 -11.05
N GLY A 165 3.81 17.48 -9.82
CA GLY A 165 2.42 17.06 -9.54
C GLY A 165 1.38 18.05 -10.07
N GLU A 166 1.64 19.35 -9.98
CA GLU A 166 0.78 20.41 -10.51
C GLU A 166 0.98 20.64 -12.01
N GLY A 167 2.04 20.14 -12.59
CA GLY A 167 2.33 20.17 -14.02
C GLY A 167 3.79 20.33 -14.36
N TRP A 168 4.20 19.69 -15.44
CA TRP A 168 5.52 19.80 -16.05
C TRP A 168 5.41 20.23 -17.51
N ARG A 169 6.33 21.08 -17.96
CA ARG A 169 6.39 21.53 -19.35
C ARG A 169 7.81 21.30 -19.90
N PRO A 170 7.95 20.66 -21.07
CA PRO A 170 9.25 20.48 -21.71
C PRO A 170 9.86 21.83 -22.07
N ARG A 171 11.18 21.87 -22.16
CA ARG A 171 11.89 23.02 -22.76
C ARG A 171 11.59 23.06 -24.25
N LYS A 172 11.55 24.24 -24.83
CA LYS A 172 11.31 24.41 -26.28
C LYS A 172 12.29 23.56 -27.11
N GLY A 173 11.74 22.67 -27.94
CA GLY A 173 12.54 21.75 -28.76
C GLY A 173 13.15 20.58 -27.99
N GLN A 174 12.74 20.33 -26.76
CA GLN A 174 13.21 19.18 -25.99
C GLN A 174 12.80 17.88 -26.68
N LYS A 175 13.75 16.97 -26.78
CA LYS A 175 13.54 15.65 -27.38
C LYS A 175 13.46 14.59 -26.30
N ASP A 176 12.72 13.53 -26.59
CA ASP A 176 12.66 12.31 -25.79
C ASP A 176 13.94 11.45 -25.99
N ILE A 177 14.01 10.30 -25.29
CA ILE A 177 15.14 9.37 -25.40
C ILE A 177 15.34 8.80 -26.82
N ASN A 178 14.31 8.84 -27.68
CA ASN A 178 14.31 8.37 -29.05
C ASN A 178 14.65 9.50 -30.05
N GLY A 179 14.90 10.71 -29.55
CA GLY A 179 15.21 11.89 -30.39
C GLY A 179 13.98 12.56 -31.00
N VAL A 180 12.76 12.16 -30.60
CA VAL A 180 11.51 12.77 -31.05
C VAL A 180 11.19 14.00 -30.19
N GLU A 181 10.81 15.11 -30.84
CA GLU A 181 10.45 16.34 -30.11
C GLU A 181 9.18 16.13 -29.27
N ILE A 182 9.27 16.50 -27.98
CA ILE A 182 8.16 16.41 -27.04
C ILE A 182 7.22 17.59 -27.30
N PRO A 183 5.90 17.35 -27.51
CA PRO A 183 4.94 18.43 -27.72
C PRO A 183 4.98 19.47 -26.59
N ASP A 184 5.07 20.76 -26.98
CA ASP A 184 5.16 21.88 -26.04
C ASP A 184 3.79 22.19 -25.41
N ARG A 185 3.48 21.51 -24.32
CA ARG A 185 2.30 21.71 -23.48
C ARG A 185 2.61 21.38 -22.01
N ILE A 186 1.70 21.74 -21.11
CA ILE A 186 1.77 21.32 -19.72
C ILE A 186 1.26 19.87 -19.63
N TYR A 187 2.03 19.01 -18.99
CA TYR A 187 1.67 17.64 -18.65
C TYR A 187 1.40 17.56 -17.14
N THR A 188 0.27 16.99 -16.76
CA THR A 188 -0.22 16.90 -15.38
C THR A 188 -0.27 15.45 -14.92
N ASN A 189 -0.68 15.20 -13.68
CA ASN A 189 -0.89 13.86 -13.13
C ASN A 189 -1.78 12.95 -14.01
N SER A 190 -2.71 13.52 -14.77
CA SER A 190 -3.55 12.77 -15.71
C SER A 190 -2.84 12.36 -17.01
N ASP A 191 -1.73 13.00 -17.34
CA ASP A 191 -0.93 12.68 -18.54
C ASP A 191 0.15 11.63 -18.27
N TYR A 192 0.71 11.61 -17.05
CA TYR A 192 1.82 10.71 -16.72
C TYR A 192 1.41 9.25 -16.87
N ASP A 193 2.23 8.50 -17.59
CA ASP A 193 2.08 7.09 -17.97
C ASP A 193 1.00 6.83 -19.05
N TYR A 194 0.12 7.80 -19.34
CA TYR A 194 -0.85 7.73 -20.45
C TYR A 194 -0.31 8.39 -21.72
N ASN A 195 0.12 9.64 -21.61
CA ASN A 195 0.55 10.47 -22.73
C ASN A 195 2.05 10.74 -22.75
N ILE A 196 2.71 10.66 -21.61
CA ILE A 196 4.16 10.85 -21.44
C ILE A 196 4.68 9.95 -20.31
N ILE A 197 5.88 9.45 -20.44
CA ILE A 197 6.58 8.68 -19.43
C ILE A 197 7.75 9.52 -18.90
N ILE A 198 7.79 9.75 -17.59
CA ILE A 198 8.90 10.42 -16.91
C ILE A 198 9.59 9.37 -16.03
N GLU A 199 10.75 8.90 -16.49
CA GLU A 199 11.45 7.80 -15.84
C GLU A 199 11.87 8.13 -14.41
N ASP A 200 12.35 9.36 -14.15
CA ASP A 200 12.75 9.76 -12.80
C ASP A 200 11.58 9.78 -11.83
N ARG A 201 10.36 10.09 -12.30
CA ARG A 201 9.15 9.98 -11.48
C ARG A 201 8.91 8.53 -11.01
N ILE A 202 9.00 7.58 -11.93
CA ILE A 202 8.82 6.15 -11.61
C ILE A 202 9.88 5.69 -10.60
N GLN A 203 11.13 6.15 -10.76
CA GLN A 203 12.22 5.84 -9.82
C GLN A 203 11.96 6.44 -8.44
N GLN A 204 11.46 7.69 -8.34
CA GLN A 204 11.13 8.30 -7.05
C GLN A 204 10.00 7.56 -6.36
N VAL A 205 8.92 7.21 -7.06
CA VAL A 205 7.82 6.41 -6.50
C VAL A 205 8.33 5.06 -6.00
N ALA A 206 9.11 4.34 -6.82
CA ALA A 206 9.68 3.05 -6.42
C ALA A 206 10.63 3.16 -5.23
N GLN A 207 11.41 4.24 -5.15
CA GLN A 207 12.31 4.52 -4.02
C GLN A 207 11.52 4.73 -2.73
N GLU A 208 10.43 5.52 -2.76
CA GLU A 208 9.59 5.76 -1.58
C GLU A 208 8.92 4.48 -1.07
N ILE A 209 8.38 3.67 -1.98
CA ILE A 209 7.81 2.36 -1.62
C ILE A 209 8.89 1.48 -0.96
N THR A 210 10.08 1.43 -1.56
CA THR A 210 11.20 0.63 -1.05
C THR A 210 11.66 1.11 0.32
N ASN A 211 11.79 2.43 0.50
CA ASN A 211 12.18 3.03 1.77
C ASN A 211 11.14 2.71 2.86
N TYR A 212 9.86 2.90 2.56
CA TYR A 212 8.78 2.56 3.47
C TYR A 212 8.83 1.08 3.90
N LEU A 213 8.98 0.14 2.96
CA LEU A 213 9.06 -1.28 3.27
C LEU A 213 10.33 -1.66 4.04
N LYS A 214 11.46 -1.01 3.77
CA LYS A 214 12.72 -1.21 4.53
C LYS A 214 12.60 -0.74 5.96
N SER A 215 11.85 0.32 6.20
CA SER A 215 11.67 0.91 7.52
C SER A 215 10.56 0.21 8.32
N THR A 216 9.58 -0.42 7.65
CA THR A 216 8.45 -1.07 8.30
C THR A 216 8.57 -2.61 8.27
N ASP A 217 8.09 -3.21 7.23
CA ASP A 217 8.12 -4.67 7.08
C ASP A 217 8.39 -5.01 5.60
N ARG A 218 9.59 -5.49 5.31
CA ARG A 218 9.98 -5.87 3.95
C ARG A 218 9.14 -7.00 3.35
N MET A 219 8.42 -7.75 4.19
CA MET A 219 7.52 -8.83 3.77
C MET A 219 6.06 -8.39 3.77
N ALA A 220 5.77 -7.10 3.99
CA ALA A 220 4.40 -6.57 3.92
C ALA A 220 3.82 -6.70 2.51
N LYS A 221 2.76 -7.49 2.37
CA LYS A 221 2.04 -7.65 1.10
C LYS A 221 1.59 -6.27 0.59
N THR A 222 2.06 -5.92 -0.59
CA THR A 222 1.89 -4.60 -1.20
C THR A 222 1.25 -4.70 -2.57
N ILE A 223 0.25 -3.87 -2.84
CA ILE A 223 -0.33 -3.70 -4.17
C ILE A 223 0.01 -2.29 -4.67
N VAL A 224 0.65 -2.21 -5.84
CA VAL A 224 0.95 -0.95 -6.52
C VAL A 224 0.05 -0.82 -7.74
N PHE A 225 -0.93 0.05 -7.66
CA PHE A 225 -1.83 0.36 -8.76
C PHE A 225 -1.19 1.37 -9.70
N CYS A 226 -1.02 1.00 -10.95
CA CYS A 226 -0.34 1.76 -12.00
C CYS A 226 -1.31 2.06 -13.15
N ALA A 227 -1.12 3.20 -13.80
CA ALA A 227 -1.99 3.72 -14.84
C ALA A 227 -2.22 2.77 -16.03
N THR A 228 -1.18 2.03 -16.42
CA THR A 228 -1.21 1.09 -17.57
C THR A 228 -0.43 -0.18 -17.27
N GLU A 229 -0.58 -1.23 -18.09
CA GLU A 229 0.24 -2.44 -17.97
C GLU A 229 1.74 -2.18 -18.24
N ASP A 230 2.07 -1.21 -19.11
CA ASP A 230 3.45 -0.78 -19.34
C ASP A 230 4.01 -0.04 -18.11
N ALA A 231 3.22 0.85 -17.50
CA ALA A 231 3.60 1.51 -16.24
C ALA A 231 3.82 0.47 -15.12
N ALA A 232 2.96 -0.55 -15.02
CA ALA A 232 3.13 -1.63 -14.05
C ALA A 232 4.41 -2.45 -14.29
N LEU A 233 4.82 -2.64 -15.56
CA LEU A 233 6.09 -3.29 -15.89
C LEU A 233 7.28 -2.43 -15.47
N ARG A 234 7.29 -1.13 -15.82
CA ARG A 234 8.36 -0.20 -15.46
C ARG A 234 8.52 -0.06 -13.94
N MET A 235 7.40 0.04 -13.23
CA MET A 235 7.38 0.08 -11.77
C MET A 235 7.93 -1.21 -11.16
N ARG A 236 7.52 -2.37 -11.68
CA ARG A 236 8.07 -3.67 -11.25
C ARG A 236 9.59 -3.72 -11.44
N ASP A 237 10.10 -3.26 -12.57
CA ASP A 237 11.54 -3.26 -12.87
C ASP A 237 12.32 -2.29 -11.98
N ALA A 238 11.76 -1.12 -11.69
CA ALA A 238 12.34 -0.16 -10.75
C ALA A 238 12.39 -0.73 -9.32
N LEU A 239 11.29 -1.30 -8.83
CA LEU A 239 11.22 -1.94 -7.52
C LEU A 239 12.16 -3.15 -7.41
N ALA A 240 12.25 -3.98 -8.46
CA ALA A 240 13.16 -5.13 -8.48
C ALA A 240 14.63 -4.71 -8.38
N LYS A 241 15.03 -3.63 -9.06
CA LYS A 241 16.40 -3.07 -8.97
C LYS A 241 16.71 -2.55 -7.57
N LEU A 242 15.78 -1.82 -6.94
CA LEU A 242 15.96 -1.23 -5.60
C LEU A 242 15.92 -2.28 -4.48
N ASN A 243 15.32 -3.44 -4.75
CA ASN A 243 15.23 -4.58 -3.83
C ASN A 243 16.00 -5.81 -4.37
N ALA A 244 17.15 -5.58 -5.01
CA ALA A 244 17.95 -6.64 -5.64
C ALA A 244 18.38 -7.74 -4.65
N ASP A 245 18.57 -7.40 -3.38
CA ASP A 245 18.83 -8.33 -2.28
C ASP A 245 17.68 -9.33 -2.11
N MET A 246 16.45 -8.84 -1.99
CA MET A 246 15.25 -9.67 -1.84
C MET A 246 14.93 -10.46 -3.13
N MET A 247 15.16 -9.85 -4.30
CA MET A 247 15.02 -10.53 -5.61
C MET A 247 16.02 -11.66 -5.79
N LYS A 248 17.20 -11.56 -5.17
CA LYS A 248 18.20 -12.64 -5.14
C LYS A 248 17.77 -13.80 -4.26
N GLU A 249 17.10 -13.52 -3.14
CA GLU A 249 16.55 -14.54 -2.25
C GLU A 249 15.36 -15.25 -2.91
N ASN A 250 14.45 -14.48 -3.51
CA ASN A 250 13.30 -15.02 -4.22
C ASN A 250 12.92 -14.13 -5.41
N PRO A 251 12.99 -14.63 -6.65
CA PRO A 251 12.65 -13.85 -7.86
C PRO A 251 11.18 -13.42 -7.93
N ASP A 252 10.31 -14.00 -7.11
CA ASP A 252 8.91 -13.62 -6.98
C ASP A 252 8.67 -12.53 -5.92
N TYR A 253 9.73 -11.90 -5.37
CA TYR A 253 9.53 -10.81 -4.40
C TYR A 253 8.72 -9.66 -5.00
N VAL A 254 9.03 -9.25 -6.23
CA VAL A 254 8.25 -8.26 -7.00
C VAL A 254 7.73 -8.91 -8.27
N VAL A 255 6.41 -8.96 -8.45
CA VAL A 255 5.76 -9.55 -9.63
C VAL A 255 4.75 -8.57 -10.22
N ARG A 256 4.76 -8.44 -11.56
CA ARG A 256 3.67 -7.76 -12.27
C ARG A 256 2.50 -8.72 -12.41
N ILE A 257 1.31 -8.30 -11.99
CA ILE A 257 0.07 -9.09 -12.08
C ILE A 257 -0.95 -8.29 -12.88
N THR A 258 -1.00 -8.50 -14.19
CA THR A 258 -1.91 -7.82 -15.13
C THR A 258 -2.62 -8.80 -16.04
N GLY A 259 -3.65 -8.31 -16.75
CA GLY A 259 -4.44 -9.13 -17.66
C GLY A 259 -3.63 -9.72 -18.83
N GLY A 260 -2.64 -9.01 -19.33
CA GLY A 260 -1.75 -9.42 -20.43
C GLY A 260 -0.55 -10.29 -20.00
N ASP A 261 -0.37 -10.59 -18.71
CA ASP A 261 0.81 -11.29 -18.19
C ASP A 261 0.45 -12.69 -17.65
N ASP A 262 0.73 -13.74 -18.42
CA ASP A 262 0.40 -15.12 -18.02
C ASP A 262 1.24 -15.59 -16.82
N TYR A 263 2.52 -15.13 -16.71
CA TYR A 263 3.34 -15.43 -15.55
C TYR A 263 2.73 -14.80 -14.29
N GLY A 264 2.42 -13.49 -14.34
CA GLY A 264 1.77 -12.79 -13.24
C GLY A 264 0.43 -13.40 -12.83
N LYS A 265 -0.42 -13.78 -13.79
CA LYS A 265 -1.66 -14.49 -13.51
C LYS A 265 -1.43 -15.80 -12.76
N SER A 266 -0.39 -16.56 -13.11
CA SER A 266 -0.05 -17.82 -12.42
C SER A 266 0.35 -17.58 -10.95
N LYS A 267 0.90 -16.39 -10.63
CA LYS A 267 1.34 -15.99 -9.28
C LYS A 267 0.21 -15.41 -8.42
N LEU A 268 -0.88 -15.01 -9.03
CA LEU A 268 -2.01 -14.39 -8.32
C LEU A 268 -2.52 -15.27 -7.17
N LYS A 269 -2.69 -16.58 -7.38
CA LYS A 269 -3.13 -17.52 -6.34
C LYS A 269 -2.22 -17.54 -5.10
N TYR A 270 -0.93 -17.35 -5.30
CA TYR A 270 0.04 -17.26 -4.19
C TYR A 270 0.01 -15.89 -3.53
N PHE A 271 -0.19 -14.81 -4.29
CA PHE A 271 -0.30 -13.47 -3.75
C PHE A 271 -1.50 -13.32 -2.81
N ILE A 272 -2.65 -13.86 -3.19
CA ILE A 272 -3.88 -13.82 -2.35
C ILE A 272 -3.87 -14.83 -1.20
N SER A 273 -3.01 -15.84 -1.24
CA SER A 273 -2.90 -16.85 -0.17
C SER A 273 -2.35 -16.25 1.12
N VAL A 274 -3.00 -16.58 2.23
CA VAL A 274 -2.55 -16.17 3.58
C VAL A 274 -1.26 -16.87 3.98
N SER A 275 -1.06 -18.12 3.53
CA SER A 275 0.08 -18.95 3.90
C SER A 275 1.32 -18.77 3.01
N SER A 276 1.16 -18.15 1.84
CA SER A 276 2.28 -17.94 0.91
C SER A 276 3.00 -16.62 1.21
N PRO A 277 4.30 -16.61 1.54
CA PRO A 277 5.04 -15.38 1.76
C PRO A 277 5.27 -14.59 0.46
N TYR A 278 5.40 -15.26 -0.68
CA TYR A 278 5.67 -14.63 -1.99
C TYR A 278 4.50 -14.83 -2.97
N PRO A 279 4.27 -13.91 -3.91
CA PRO A 279 4.89 -12.58 -4.07
C PRO A 279 4.62 -11.65 -2.89
N VAL A 280 5.55 -10.69 -2.64
CA VAL A 280 5.38 -9.64 -1.63
C VAL A 280 4.80 -8.39 -2.26
N ILE A 281 5.38 -7.91 -3.37
CA ILE A 281 4.94 -6.71 -4.08
C ILE A 281 4.31 -7.12 -5.40
N ALA A 282 3.06 -6.74 -5.61
CA ALA A 282 2.34 -6.90 -6.87
C ALA A 282 2.14 -5.54 -7.53
N THR A 283 2.72 -5.33 -8.72
CA THR A 283 2.37 -4.17 -9.57
C THR A 283 1.26 -4.56 -10.52
N THR A 284 0.24 -3.72 -10.63
CA THR A 284 -0.97 -4.03 -11.42
C THR A 284 -1.51 -2.77 -12.09
N SER A 285 -2.37 -2.95 -13.10
CA SER A 285 -3.20 -1.85 -13.60
C SER A 285 -4.64 -2.00 -13.10
N LYS A 286 -5.41 -2.94 -13.64
CA LYS A 286 -6.83 -3.10 -13.29
C LYS A 286 -7.20 -4.47 -12.70
N LEU A 287 -6.31 -5.47 -12.82
CA LEU A 287 -6.69 -6.84 -12.48
C LEU A 287 -6.97 -7.03 -10.98
N LEU A 288 -6.18 -6.38 -10.12
CA LEU A 288 -6.33 -6.50 -8.66
C LEU A 288 -7.32 -5.49 -8.05
N SER A 289 -7.77 -4.48 -8.81
CA SER A 289 -8.81 -3.55 -8.32
C SER A 289 -10.13 -4.28 -8.07
N THR A 290 -10.37 -5.38 -8.79
CA THR A 290 -11.64 -6.09 -8.75
C THR A 290 -11.45 -7.59 -8.64
N GLY A 291 -12.19 -8.23 -7.74
CA GLY A 291 -12.33 -9.68 -7.67
C GLY A 291 -11.23 -10.45 -6.91
N ALA A 292 -10.10 -9.86 -6.58
CA ALA A 292 -9.06 -10.53 -5.82
C ALA A 292 -9.18 -10.24 -4.32
N ASP A 293 -9.42 -11.25 -3.47
CA ASP A 293 -9.49 -11.11 -2.02
C ASP A 293 -8.09 -11.20 -1.39
N CYS A 294 -7.38 -10.08 -1.39
CA CYS A 294 -5.99 -9.99 -0.93
C CYS A 294 -5.94 -9.77 0.60
N LYS A 295 -6.25 -10.80 1.38
CA LYS A 295 -6.44 -10.72 2.84
C LYS A 295 -5.25 -10.14 3.61
N MET A 296 -4.02 -10.34 3.11
CA MET A 296 -2.79 -9.94 3.79
C MET A 296 -2.21 -8.60 3.32
N THR A 297 -2.91 -7.85 2.46
CA THR A 297 -2.42 -6.55 1.97
C THR A 297 -2.28 -5.56 3.12
N LYS A 298 -1.06 -5.08 3.37
CA LYS A 298 -0.70 -4.08 4.38
C LYS A 298 -0.41 -2.71 3.79
N LEU A 299 -0.02 -2.65 2.50
CA LEU A 299 0.25 -1.41 1.79
C LEU A 299 -0.48 -1.38 0.44
N ILE A 300 -1.21 -0.33 0.19
CA ILE A 300 -1.80 0.00 -1.11
C ILE A 300 -1.13 1.26 -1.62
N VAL A 301 -0.59 1.21 -2.83
CA VAL A 301 0.03 2.37 -3.48
C VAL A 301 -0.82 2.80 -4.66
N LEU A 302 -1.19 4.07 -4.68
CA LEU A 302 -2.00 4.69 -5.72
C LEU A 302 -1.08 5.51 -6.65
N ASP A 303 -0.68 4.91 -7.76
CA ASP A 303 0.08 5.55 -8.84
C ASP A 303 -0.70 5.56 -10.16
N GLU A 304 -2.02 5.70 -10.04
CA GLU A 304 -2.95 5.90 -11.15
C GLU A 304 -4.01 6.95 -10.81
N MET A 305 -4.60 7.54 -11.83
CA MET A 305 -5.78 8.39 -11.67
C MET A 305 -7.02 7.53 -11.58
N ILE A 306 -7.80 7.69 -10.52
CA ILE A 306 -9.03 6.94 -10.31
C ILE A 306 -10.20 7.79 -10.80
N GLY A 307 -10.95 7.25 -11.76
CA GLY A 307 -12.01 7.97 -12.46
C GLY A 307 -13.39 7.86 -11.80
N SER A 308 -13.57 7.01 -10.79
CA SER A 308 -14.88 6.84 -10.15
C SER A 308 -14.75 6.44 -8.68
N MET A 309 -15.75 6.85 -7.88
CA MET A 309 -15.87 6.43 -6.48
C MET A 309 -15.98 4.92 -6.34
N THR A 310 -16.67 4.26 -7.25
CA THR A 310 -16.77 2.79 -7.30
C THR A 310 -15.40 2.12 -7.38
N GLU A 311 -14.55 2.57 -8.32
CA GLU A 311 -13.19 2.04 -8.47
C GLU A 311 -12.33 2.33 -7.22
N PHE A 312 -12.44 3.54 -6.68
CA PHE A 312 -11.75 3.94 -5.46
C PHE A 312 -12.11 3.03 -4.27
N LYS A 313 -13.40 2.82 -4.01
CA LYS A 313 -13.90 1.92 -2.95
C LYS A 313 -13.38 0.50 -3.13
N GLN A 314 -13.35 -0.01 -4.36
CA GLN A 314 -12.86 -1.35 -4.66
C GLN A 314 -11.36 -1.49 -4.39
N ILE A 315 -10.57 -0.49 -4.73
CA ILE A 315 -9.12 -0.45 -4.46
C ILE A 315 -8.86 -0.43 -2.95
N ILE A 316 -9.48 0.50 -2.22
CA ILE A 316 -9.33 0.62 -0.77
C ILE A 316 -9.79 -0.66 -0.07
N GLY A 317 -10.88 -1.26 -0.55
CA GLY A 317 -11.40 -2.53 -0.04
C GLY A 317 -10.39 -3.69 -0.06
N ARG A 318 -9.31 -3.62 -0.87
CA ARG A 318 -8.24 -4.65 -0.86
C ARG A 318 -7.43 -4.66 0.43
N GLY A 319 -7.37 -3.55 1.15
CA GLY A 319 -6.66 -3.44 2.43
C GLY A 319 -7.51 -3.76 3.67
N THR A 320 -8.82 -3.75 3.56
CA THR A 320 -9.72 -3.70 4.72
C THR A 320 -9.86 -5.01 5.52
N ARG A 321 -9.31 -6.12 5.07
CA ARG A 321 -9.40 -7.39 5.82
C ARG A 321 -8.54 -7.38 7.07
N LEU A 322 -9.15 -7.62 8.23
CA LEU A 322 -8.44 -7.87 9.50
C LEU A 322 -7.86 -9.29 9.53
N ARG A 323 -6.63 -9.42 10.00
CA ARG A 323 -5.92 -10.68 10.19
C ARG A 323 -4.97 -10.58 11.39
N GLU A 324 -5.54 -10.37 12.56
CA GLU A 324 -4.81 -10.12 13.81
C GLU A 324 -3.85 -11.27 14.16
N LYS A 325 -4.26 -12.52 13.91
CA LYS A 325 -3.43 -13.70 14.16
C LYS A 325 -2.16 -13.73 13.31
N GLU A 326 -2.21 -13.11 12.12
CA GLU A 326 -1.10 -12.99 11.18
C GLU A 326 -0.46 -11.59 11.25
N GLY A 327 -0.75 -10.81 12.30
CA GLY A 327 -0.14 -9.50 12.54
C GLY A 327 -0.62 -8.39 11.59
N LYS A 328 -1.84 -8.51 11.05
CA LYS A 328 -2.45 -7.45 10.26
C LYS A 328 -3.63 -6.83 10.99
N THR A 329 -3.38 -5.71 11.65
CA THR A 329 -4.36 -4.92 12.40
C THR A 329 -4.84 -3.67 11.67
N HIS A 330 -4.06 -3.18 10.71
CA HIS A 330 -4.33 -1.99 9.90
C HIS A 330 -3.66 -2.13 8.53
N PHE A 331 -3.89 -1.16 7.66
CA PHE A 331 -3.15 -1.01 6.41
C PHE A 331 -2.84 0.46 6.12
N VAL A 332 -1.97 0.69 5.15
CA VAL A 332 -1.56 2.03 4.74
C VAL A 332 -1.89 2.24 3.26
N VAL A 333 -2.36 3.43 2.94
CA VAL A 333 -2.56 3.90 1.57
C VAL A 333 -1.51 4.97 1.28
N MET A 334 -0.69 4.75 0.28
CA MET A 334 0.33 5.71 -0.19
C MET A 334 -0.13 6.30 -1.52
N ASP A 335 -0.35 7.60 -1.58
CA ASP A 335 -0.97 8.27 -2.72
C ASP A 335 0.01 9.25 -3.39
N PHE A 336 0.34 8.98 -4.65
CA PHE A 336 1.21 9.81 -5.50
C PHE A 336 0.45 10.65 -6.54
N ARG A 337 -0.87 10.52 -6.59
CA ARG A 337 -1.72 11.18 -7.61
C ARG A 337 -2.77 12.09 -7.01
N ASN A 338 -2.76 12.26 -5.67
CA ASN A 338 -3.76 13.03 -4.93
C ASN A 338 -5.21 12.53 -5.17
N VAL A 339 -5.37 11.21 -5.30
CA VAL A 339 -6.69 10.59 -5.50
C VAL A 339 -7.44 10.37 -4.18
N THR A 340 -6.75 10.41 -3.05
CA THR A 340 -7.35 10.30 -1.72
C THR A 340 -8.22 11.52 -1.33
N ARG A 341 -8.20 12.61 -2.13
CA ARG A 341 -9.24 13.66 -2.08
C ARG A 341 -10.66 13.10 -2.24
N LEU A 342 -10.81 11.94 -2.89
CA LEU A 342 -12.10 11.25 -3.03
C LEU A 342 -12.68 10.75 -1.70
N PHE A 343 -11.89 10.68 -0.63
CA PHE A 343 -12.44 10.47 0.72
C PHE A 343 -13.35 11.62 1.18
N ALA A 344 -13.20 12.82 0.62
CA ALA A 344 -14.07 13.97 0.90
C ALA A 344 -15.37 13.97 0.06
N ASP A 345 -15.54 13.02 -0.87
CA ASP A 345 -16.72 12.90 -1.68
C ASP A 345 -17.91 12.42 -0.83
N PRO A 346 -19.12 13.04 -0.92
CA PRO A 346 -20.31 12.58 -0.22
C PRO A 346 -20.73 11.14 -0.54
N GLU A 347 -20.35 10.59 -1.69
CA GLU A 347 -20.58 9.18 -2.05
C GLU A 347 -19.65 8.20 -1.32
N TRP A 348 -18.66 8.71 -0.57
CA TRP A 348 -17.83 7.89 0.28
C TRP A 348 -18.62 7.43 1.52
N ASP A 349 -18.69 6.13 1.77
CA ASP A 349 -19.48 5.53 2.86
C ASP A 349 -18.87 5.72 4.25
N GLY A 350 -17.74 6.38 4.33
CA GLY A 350 -17.11 6.77 5.59
C GLY A 350 -17.40 8.23 5.90
N PRO A 351 -17.65 8.64 7.14
CA PRO A 351 -17.84 10.04 7.44
C PRO A 351 -16.51 10.78 7.33
N ILE A 352 -16.44 11.71 6.41
CA ILE A 352 -15.54 12.84 6.54
C ILE A 352 -16.43 14.03 6.91
N GLU A 353 -16.72 14.20 8.19
CA GLU A 353 -17.05 15.51 8.69
C GLU A 353 -15.77 16.33 8.66
N MET A 354 -15.58 17.08 7.60
CA MET A 354 -14.60 18.16 7.59
C MET A 354 -15.09 19.19 8.62
N ASN A 355 -14.46 19.20 9.79
CA ASN A 355 -14.66 20.28 10.74
C ASN A 355 -13.96 21.51 10.16
N GLU A 356 -14.73 22.44 9.59
CA GLU A 356 -14.29 23.70 8.98
C GLU A 356 -13.62 24.67 9.99
N GLY A 357 -13.15 24.20 11.12
CA GLY A 357 -12.83 24.98 12.30
C GLY A 357 -11.39 25.06 12.76
N TYR A 358 -10.35 24.65 12.01
CA TYR A 358 -8.99 24.90 12.49
C TYR A 358 -7.96 25.09 11.37
N ALA A 359 -7.61 26.34 11.11
CA ALA A 359 -6.42 26.73 10.35
C ALA A 359 -5.44 27.43 11.30
N PRO A 360 -4.33 26.82 11.73
CA PRO A 360 -3.23 27.55 12.31
C PRO A 360 -2.48 28.24 11.17
N GLY A 361 -2.60 29.56 11.08
CA GLY A 361 -1.74 30.38 10.23
C GLY A 361 -2.36 31.02 9.00
N GLY A 362 -3.62 31.42 9.05
CA GLY A 362 -4.13 32.59 8.31
C GLY A 362 -3.96 32.65 6.80
N LYS A 363 -4.04 31.55 6.08
CA LYS A 363 -4.42 31.59 4.66
C LYS A 363 -5.76 30.88 4.50
N LYS A 364 -6.75 31.61 3.97
CA LYS A 364 -8.06 31.05 3.62
C LYS A 364 -7.86 29.77 2.83
N PRO A 365 -8.67 28.70 3.07
CA PRO A 365 -8.75 27.59 2.17
C PRO A 365 -9.05 28.15 0.78
N ILE A 366 -8.34 27.69 -0.22
CA ILE A 366 -8.71 27.90 -1.62
C ILE A 366 -10.08 27.23 -1.74
N GLU A 367 -11.12 28.02 -1.99
CA GLU A 367 -12.45 27.48 -2.34
C GLU A 367 -12.24 26.38 -3.38
N PRO A 368 -12.89 25.21 -3.23
CA PRO A 368 -12.85 24.20 -4.28
C PRO A 368 -13.31 24.88 -5.55
N THR A 369 -12.42 25.10 -6.47
CA THR A 369 -12.80 25.37 -7.86
C THR A 369 -13.77 24.27 -8.23
N GLU A 370 -14.95 24.67 -8.75
CA GLU A 370 -15.96 23.74 -9.28
C GLU A 370 -15.26 22.58 -9.98
N PRO A 371 -15.74 21.32 -9.79
CA PRO A 371 -15.13 20.18 -10.43
C PRO A 371 -15.00 20.52 -11.91
N ALA A 372 -13.77 20.66 -12.39
CA ALA A 372 -13.55 20.71 -13.83
C ALA A 372 -14.31 19.52 -14.39
N GLU A 373 -15.28 19.80 -15.26
CA GLU A 373 -16.04 18.76 -15.96
C GLU A 373 -15.09 17.62 -16.28
N LEU A 374 -15.44 16.41 -15.83
CA LEU A 374 -14.73 15.19 -16.18
C LEU A 374 -14.61 15.19 -17.70
N THR A 375 -13.51 15.70 -18.20
CA THR A 375 -13.20 15.56 -19.61
C THR A 375 -13.16 14.08 -19.85
N THR A 376 -14.15 13.59 -20.59
CA THR A 376 -14.18 12.26 -21.19
C THR A 376 -12.76 11.91 -21.59
N PRO A 377 -12.28 10.68 -21.30
CA PRO A 377 -10.98 10.24 -21.79
C PRO A 377 -10.95 10.53 -23.29
N VAL A 378 -10.04 11.38 -23.70
CA VAL A 378 -9.78 11.61 -25.12
C VAL A 378 -9.47 10.23 -25.68
N GLU A 379 -10.26 9.81 -26.69
CA GLU A 379 -10.02 8.55 -27.41
C GLU A 379 -8.52 8.43 -27.69
N PRO A 380 -7.93 7.25 -27.49
CA PRO A 380 -6.52 7.06 -27.80
C PRO A 380 -6.33 7.39 -29.27
N LEU A 381 -5.72 8.52 -29.56
CA LEU A 381 -5.11 8.74 -30.86
C LEU A 381 -4.24 7.53 -31.16
N GLU A 382 -4.23 7.06 -32.42
CA GLU A 382 -3.46 5.92 -32.91
C GLU A 382 -2.12 5.74 -32.19
N PRO A 383 -1.56 4.53 -32.07
CA PRO A 383 -0.43 4.22 -31.20
C PRO A 383 0.84 4.97 -31.59
N ARG A 384 0.85 6.28 -31.39
CA ARG A 384 2.08 7.06 -31.37
C ARG A 384 2.86 6.64 -30.14
N GLN A 385 4.10 6.23 -30.33
CA GLN A 385 5.00 5.95 -29.22
C GLN A 385 4.99 7.14 -28.26
N LYS A 386 4.61 6.89 -27.01
CA LYS A 386 4.58 7.93 -25.98
C LYS A 386 6.00 8.48 -25.79
N PRO A 387 6.21 9.81 -25.72
CA PRO A 387 7.51 10.37 -25.39
C PRO A 387 8.00 9.82 -24.04
N ILE A 388 9.27 9.41 -23.98
CA ILE A 388 9.92 8.93 -22.76
C ILE A 388 11.00 9.95 -22.40
N VAL A 389 10.92 10.50 -21.19
CA VAL A 389 11.84 11.51 -20.66
C VAL A 389 12.69 10.87 -19.58
N ASP A 390 14.01 10.87 -19.78
CA ASP A 390 14.98 10.41 -18.80
C ASP A 390 15.23 11.45 -17.69
N ARG A 391 16.04 11.09 -16.70
CA ARG A 391 16.41 11.95 -15.58
C ARG A 391 17.10 13.25 -16.00
N ASN A 392 17.81 13.27 -17.13
CA ASN A 392 18.49 14.47 -17.63
C ASN A 392 17.48 15.44 -18.25
N GLY A 393 16.40 14.92 -18.81
CA GLY A 393 15.31 15.71 -19.39
C GLY A 393 14.30 16.23 -18.36
N CYS A 394 14.06 15.47 -17.29
CA CYS A 394 13.18 15.87 -16.17
C CYS A 394 13.65 15.20 -14.89
N LYS A 395 14.12 15.99 -13.92
CA LYS A 395 14.44 15.54 -12.57
C LYS A 395 13.25 15.81 -11.68
N VAL A 396 12.82 14.80 -10.94
CA VAL A 396 11.66 14.86 -10.06
C VAL A 396 12.09 14.88 -8.60
N GLN A 397 11.43 15.71 -7.78
CA GLN A 397 11.68 15.81 -6.34
C GLN A 397 10.35 15.71 -5.59
N ILE A 398 10.40 15.07 -4.43
CA ILE A 398 9.27 15.08 -3.49
C ILE A 398 9.32 16.39 -2.72
N ILE A 399 8.24 17.17 -2.81
CA ILE A 399 8.16 18.50 -2.19
C ILE A 399 7.35 18.51 -0.89
N HIS A 400 6.47 17.54 -0.70
CA HIS A 400 5.60 17.52 0.46
C HIS A 400 5.11 16.11 0.76
N LYS A 401 5.03 15.79 2.07
CA LYS A 401 4.39 14.57 2.58
C LYS A 401 3.44 14.94 3.69
N THR A 402 2.20 14.46 3.62
CA THR A 402 1.20 14.60 4.67
C THR A 402 0.71 13.25 5.13
N VAL A 403 0.43 13.13 6.42
CA VAL A 403 -0.22 11.96 7.01
C VAL A 403 -1.62 12.35 7.42
N SER A 404 -2.59 11.60 6.92
CA SER A 404 -3.99 11.70 7.34
C SER A 404 -4.32 10.49 8.20
N VAL A 405 -4.75 10.74 9.43
CA VAL A 405 -5.11 9.70 10.40
C VAL A 405 -6.63 9.68 10.50
N TYR A 406 -7.20 8.51 10.29
CA TYR A 406 -8.63 8.27 10.39
C TYR A 406 -8.91 7.39 11.60
N ASP A 407 -10.00 7.70 12.34
CA ASP A 407 -10.46 6.84 13.43
C ASP A 407 -11.10 5.53 12.91
N ALA A 408 -11.52 4.67 13.83
CA ALA A 408 -12.21 3.44 13.48
C ALA A 408 -13.53 3.68 12.71
N ASN A 409 -14.07 4.90 12.78
CA ASN A 409 -15.30 5.32 12.11
C ASN A 409 -15.01 5.90 10.71
N GLY A 410 -13.75 5.90 10.25
CA GLY A 410 -13.33 6.53 9.00
C GLY A 410 -13.39 8.06 9.04
N LYS A 411 -13.57 8.68 10.22
CA LYS A 411 -13.52 10.13 10.38
C LYS A 411 -12.08 10.61 10.36
N LEU A 412 -11.79 11.61 9.56
CA LEU A 412 -10.49 12.27 9.56
C LEU A 412 -10.27 12.93 10.93
N LEU A 413 -9.37 12.35 11.73
CA LEU A 413 -9.02 12.88 13.03
C LEU A 413 -8.09 14.09 12.88
N ARG A 414 -7.10 13.98 12.01
CA ARG A 414 -6.17 15.06 11.72
C ARG A 414 -5.45 14.84 10.40
N GLN A 415 -5.05 15.95 9.81
CA GLN A 415 -4.14 16.01 8.67
C GLN A 415 -3.04 17.01 9.03
N GLU A 416 -1.81 16.56 8.96
CA GLU A 416 -0.66 17.38 9.36
C GLU A 416 0.57 17.01 8.51
N SER A 417 1.58 17.86 8.53
CA SER A 417 2.86 17.47 7.96
C SER A 417 3.40 16.25 8.72
N ILE A 418 4.16 15.39 8.05
CA ILE A 418 4.75 14.23 8.70
C ILE A 418 5.66 14.63 9.86
N ILE A 419 6.25 15.82 9.80
CA ILE A 419 7.07 16.40 10.88
C ILE A 419 6.22 16.74 12.10
N ASP A 420 5.09 17.42 11.91
CA ASP A 420 4.20 17.78 13.03
C ASP A 420 3.58 16.53 13.65
N TYR A 421 3.19 15.56 12.83
CA TYR A 421 2.73 14.25 13.28
C TYR A 421 3.79 13.54 14.15
N THR A 422 5.04 13.53 13.70
CA THR A 422 6.16 12.94 14.44
C THR A 422 6.39 13.68 15.76
N LYS A 423 6.37 15.02 15.73
CA LYS A 423 6.53 15.88 16.93
C LYS A 423 5.48 15.59 18.00
N GLU A 424 4.21 15.47 17.61
CA GLU A 424 3.12 15.17 18.52
C GLU A 424 3.21 13.76 19.12
N ASN A 425 3.51 12.75 18.31
CA ASN A 425 3.63 11.40 18.80
C ASN A 425 4.79 11.27 19.80
N ILE A 426 5.96 11.85 19.49
CA ILE A 426 7.10 11.84 20.41
C ILE A 426 6.78 12.58 21.71
N ARG A 427 6.15 13.76 21.63
CA ARG A 427 5.75 14.52 22.82
C ARG A 427 4.64 13.85 23.63
N GLY A 428 3.78 13.08 22.99
CA GLY A 428 2.76 12.28 23.65
C GLY A 428 3.36 11.16 24.51
N GLU A 429 4.40 10.50 24.01
CA GLU A 429 5.11 9.42 24.73
C GLU A 429 6.11 9.95 25.76
N TYR A 430 6.78 11.06 25.45
CA TYR A 430 7.84 11.65 26.29
C TYR A 430 7.48 13.06 26.72
N ALA A 431 7.00 13.20 27.94
CA ALA A 431 6.50 14.47 28.48
C ALA A 431 7.55 15.62 28.53
N SER A 432 8.85 15.29 28.48
CA SER A 432 9.93 16.24 28.44
C SER A 432 11.20 15.69 27.80
N LEU A 433 12.08 16.59 27.36
CA LEU A 433 13.40 16.25 26.84
C LEU A 433 14.21 15.39 27.83
N ASP A 434 14.19 15.73 29.12
CA ASP A 434 14.91 14.99 30.17
C ASP A 434 14.37 13.58 30.36
N ASN A 435 13.06 13.38 30.16
CA ASN A 435 12.46 12.06 30.19
C ASN A 435 12.91 11.23 28.96
N PHE A 436 12.91 11.85 27.79
CA PHE A 436 13.38 11.22 26.56
C PHE A 436 14.88 10.82 26.67
N ILE A 437 15.75 11.75 27.10
CA ILE A 437 17.19 11.48 27.26
C ILE A 437 17.45 10.29 28.20
N ARG A 438 16.76 10.24 29.34
CA ARG A 438 16.90 9.13 30.30
C ARG A 438 16.47 7.79 29.71
N GLN A 439 15.43 7.78 28.90
CA GLN A 439 14.96 6.54 28.26
C GLN A 439 15.86 6.13 27.11
N TRP A 440 16.33 7.08 26.30
CA TRP A 440 17.26 6.81 25.20
C TRP A 440 18.60 6.23 25.67
N SER A 441 19.11 6.65 26.81
CA SER A 441 20.39 6.18 27.36
C SER A 441 20.36 4.73 27.85
N ALA A 442 19.21 4.07 27.89
CA ALA A 442 19.09 2.65 28.22
C ALA A 442 19.10 1.81 26.94
N GLN A 443 20.08 0.92 26.78
CA GLN A 443 20.35 0.17 25.53
C GLN A 443 19.14 -0.59 24.99
N GLU A 444 18.36 -1.26 25.84
CA GLU A 444 17.13 -1.99 25.43
C GLU A 444 16.00 -1.04 24.98
N LYS A 445 16.07 0.24 25.33
CA LYS A 445 15.00 1.19 25.05
C LYS A 445 15.18 1.95 23.74
N LYS A 446 16.37 2.03 23.16
CA LYS A 446 16.60 2.67 21.86
C LYS A 446 15.86 1.92 20.74
N GLU A 447 16.01 0.60 20.71
CA GLU A 447 15.25 -0.25 19.77
C GLU A 447 13.74 -0.12 20.01
N GLN A 448 13.30 -0.17 21.29
CA GLN A 448 11.88 0.01 21.63
C GLN A 448 11.33 1.37 21.21
N ILE A 449 12.11 2.44 21.32
CA ILE A 449 11.70 3.78 20.86
C ILE A 449 11.56 3.80 19.34
N ARG A 450 12.49 3.21 18.62
CA ARG A 450 12.39 3.08 17.15
C ARG A 450 11.19 2.24 16.75
N ASP A 451 11.00 1.08 17.38
CA ASP A 451 9.86 0.19 17.11
C ASP A 451 8.54 0.90 17.39
N LEU A 452 8.44 1.64 18.49
CA LEU A 452 7.26 2.43 18.83
C LEU A 452 6.96 3.50 17.76
N LEU A 453 7.97 4.28 17.37
CA LEU A 453 7.81 5.29 16.32
C LEU A 453 7.43 4.64 14.99
N HIS A 454 8.04 3.51 14.71
CA HIS A 454 7.76 2.72 13.52
C HIS A 454 6.34 2.14 13.51
N GLU A 455 5.84 1.60 14.63
CA GLU A 455 4.45 1.15 14.79
C GLU A 455 3.46 2.31 14.58
N GLN A 456 3.88 3.53 14.89
CA GLN A 456 3.12 4.75 14.61
C GLN A 456 3.26 5.23 13.16
N GLY A 457 4.01 4.52 12.32
CA GLY A 457 4.22 4.87 10.91
C GLY A 457 5.24 5.98 10.69
N ILE A 458 6.15 6.21 11.68
CA ILE A 458 7.20 7.22 11.62
C ILE A 458 8.52 6.53 11.23
N ASP A 459 9.05 6.88 10.06
CA ASP A 459 10.34 6.45 9.56
C ASP A 459 11.37 7.57 9.73
N LEU A 460 12.27 7.38 10.68
CA LEU A 460 13.29 8.39 11.00
C LEU A 460 14.30 8.59 9.86
N GLU A 461 14.70 7.50 9.16
CA GLU A 461 15.65 7.62 8.05
C GLU A 461 15.05 8.37 6.87
N LEU A 462 13.78 8.09 6.58
CA LEU A 462 13.04 8.80 5.54
C LEU A 462 12.88 10.28 5.88
N LEU A 463 12.50 10.58 7.13
CA LEU A 463 12.33 11.96 7.59
C LEU A 463 13.65 12.73 7.58
N LYS A 464 14.76 12.11 7.99
CA LYS A 464 16.09 12.71 7.91
C LYS A 464 16.49 13.01 6.47
N ALA A 465 16.20 12.08 5.55
CA ALA A 465 16.46 12.30 4.13
C ALA A 465 15.65 13.46 3.56
N ASP A 466 14.37 13.56 3.92
CA ASP A 466 13.49 14.65 3.48
C ASP A 466 13.95 16.02 3.99
N GLN A 467 14.53 16.07 5.19
CA GLN A 467 15.04 17.30 5.79
C GLN A 467 16.52 17.58 5.40
N GLY A 468 17.15 16.72 4.58
CA GLY A 468 18.57 16.85 4.23
C GLY A 468 19.51 16.60 5.41
N MET A 469 19.08 15.83 6.42
CA MET A 469 19.78 15.58 7.69
C MET A 469 20.27 14.13 7.83
N THR A 470 20.66 13.49 6.73
CA THR A 470 21.06 12.07 6.71
C THR A 470 22.29 11.73 7.54
N ASP A 471 23.11 12.72 7.85
CA ASP A 471 24.32 12.59 8.70
C ASP A 471 24.06 12.92 10.18
N VAL A 472 22.80 13.25 10.52
CA VAL A 472 22.34 13.50 11.90
C VAL A 472 21.92 12.17 12.54
N ASP A 473 22.33 11.97 13.80
CA ASP A 473 21.93 10.79 14.58
C ASP A 473 20.41 10.81 14.88
N ASP A 474 19.79 9.64 15.00
CA ASP A 474 18.35 9.51 15.30
C ASP A 474 17.96 10.24 16.56
N PHE A 475 18.82 10.19 17.60
CA PHE A 475 18.62 10.93 18.84
C PHE A 475 18.52 12.43 18.60
N ASP A 476 19.47 12.99 17.83
CA ASP A 476 19.50 14.42 17.54
C ASP A 476 18.35 14.85 16.67
N PHE A 477 17.98 14.02 15.71
CA PHE A 477 16.84 14.27 14.85
C PHE A 477 15.53 14.27 15.65
N ILE A 478 15.33 13.31 16.56
CA ILE A 478 14.18 13.27 17.46
C ILE A 478 14.17 14.51 18.37
N CYS A 479 15.32 14.87 18.97
CA CYS A 479 15.43 16.06 19.79
C CYS A 479 15.15 17.34 19.01
N HIS A 480 15.56 17.40 17.75
CA HIS A 480 15.28 18.53 16.87
C HIS A 480 13.79 18.64 16.57
N VAL A 481 13.18 17.57 16.09
CA VAL A 481 11.76 17.55 15.69
C VAL A 481 10.85 17.78 16.90
N ALA A 482 11.05 17.05 18.00
CA ALA A 482 10.12 17.06 19.13
C ALA A 482 10.36 18.20 20.13
N PHE A 483 11.61 18.60 20.35
CA PHE A 483 11.98 19.52 21.41
C PHE A 483 12.69 20.79 20.93
N ASP A 484 12.67 21.03 19.61
CA ASP A 484 13.24 22.23 18.96
C ASP A 484 14.74 22.44 19.29
N LYS A 485 15.51 21.36 19.47
CA LYS A 485 16.95 21.42 19.75
C LYS A 485 17.74 21.51 18.44
N LYS A 486 18.91 22.16 18.50
CA LYS A 486 19.84 22.20 17.37
C LYS A 486 20.39 20.77 17.14
N PRO A 487 20.18 20.17 15.96
CA PRO A 487 20.69 18.83 15.69
C PRO A 487 22.22 18.86 15.52
N LEU A 488 22.88 17.82 16.02
CA LEU A 488 24.30 17.59 15.81
C LEU A 488 24.51 16.41 14.86
N THR A 489 25.47 16.56 13.98
CA THR A 489 25.91 15.44 13.12
C THR A 489 26.70 14.40 13.90
N HIS A 490 26.79 13.19 13.41
CA HIS A 490 27.64 12.14 13.99
C HIS A 490 29.07 12.64 14.19
N ARG A 491 29.60 13.42 13.25
CA ARG A 491 30.96 14.01 13.33
C ARG A 491 31.08 15.03 14.46
N GLU A 492 30.10 15.90 14.63
CA GLU A 492 30.12 16.92 15.70
C GLU A 492 30.08 16.25 17.07
N ARG A 493 29.21 15.24 17.27
CA ARG A 493 29.15 14.47 18.51
C ARG A 493 30.46 13.74 18.81
N ALA A 494 31.02 13.06 17.84
CA ALA A 494 32.31 12.38 18.01
C ALA A 494 33.43 13.35 18.38
N ASN A 495 33.48 14.53 17.75
CA ASN A 495 34.46 15.57 18.09
C ASN A 495 34.26 16.09 19.49
N ASN A 496 33.02 16.20 19.99
CA ASN A 496 32.74 16.59 21.34
C ASN A 496 33.27 15.55 22.36
N VAL A 497 33.12 14.24 22.09
CA VAL A 497 33.72 13.18 22.91
C VAL A 497 35.24 13.30 22.95
N LYS A 498 35.88 13.53 21.79
CA LYS A 498 37.35 13.71 21.71
C LYS A 498 37.83 14.92 22.54
N LYS A 499 37.08 16.02 22.56
CA LYS A 499 37.41 17.22 23.36
C LYS A 499 37.25 17.06 24.88
N ARG A 500 36.36 16.15 25.33
CA ARG A 500 36.05 15.94 26.77
C ARG A 500 37.05 15.00 27.49
N ASP A 501 38.15 14.66 26.87
CA ASP A 501 39.20 13.80 27.45
C ASP A 501 38.70 12.41 27.93
N PHE A 502 37.65 11.91 27.27
CA PHE A 502 37.07 10.61 27.61
C PHE A 502 38.10 9.48 27.57
N PHE A 503 39.02 9.51 26.59
CA PHE A 503 39.99 8.47 26.34
C PHE A 503 41.17 8.41 27.34
N SER A 504 41.35 9.42 28.18
CA SER A 504 42.40 9.40 29.23
C SER A 504 42.21 8.28 30.24
N ARG A 505 40.99 7.79 30.40
CA ARG A 505 40.63 6.68 31.29
C ARG A 505 41.10 5.32 30.78
N TYR A 506 41.46 5.25 29.53
CA TYR A 506 41.86 4.02 28.86
C TYR A 506 43.29 4.12 28.31
N SER A 507 44.01 3.03 28.26
CA SER A 507 45.41 2.99 27.78
C SER A 507 45.64 1.87 26.79
N GLY A 508 46.70 1.97 25.97
CA GLY A 508 47.10 0.95 25.02
C GLY A 508 46.01 0.58 24.03
N VAL A 509 45.87 -0.73 23.75
CA VAL A 509 44.92 -1.26 22.74
C VAL A 509 43.45 -0.97 23.11
N ALA A 510 43.11 -0.91 24.39
CA ALA A 510 41.74 -0.58 24.82
C ALA A 510 41.34 0.80 24.34
N ARG A 511 42.23 1.77 24.43
CA ARG A 511 42.02 3.14 23.91
C ARG A 511 41.88 3.13 22.39
N GLU A 512 42.79 2.45 21.68
CA GLU A 512 42.73 2.34 20.20
C GLU A 512 41.41 1.71 19.72
N VAL A 513 40.87 0.73 20.43
CA VAL A 513 39.57 0.12 20.12
C VAL A 513 38.44 1.11 20.28
N LEU A 514 38.39 1.89 21.36
CA LEU A 514 37.32 2.88 21.58
C LEU A 514 37.42 4.06 20.61
N GLU A 515 38.63 4.50 20.27
CA GLU A 515 38.83 5.53 19.22
C GLU A 515 38.37 5.03 17.87
N ALA A 516 38.67 3.77 17.51
CA ALA A 516 38.18 3.15 16.28
C ALA A 516 36.66 2.96 16.24
N LEU A 517 36.02 2.66 17.39
CA LEU A 517 34.55 2.63 17.51
C LEU A 517 33.95 4.01 17.29
N LEU A 518 34.55 5.05 17.88
CA LEU A 518 34.08 6.43 17.70
C LEU A 518 34.24 6.90 16.23
N ASP A 519 35.30 6.47 15.55
CA ASP A 519 35.51 6.77 14.13
C ASP A 519 34.50 6.01 13.24
N LYS A 520 34.10 4.79 13.62
CA LYS A 520 33.00 4.08 12.98
C LYS A 520 31.68 4.81 13.19
N TYR A 521 31.37 5.24 14.42
CA TYR A 521 30.17 6.02 14.72
C TYR A 521 30.06 7.26 13.81
N MET A 522 31.17 7.99 13.56
CA MET A 522 31.17 9.18 12.68
C MET A 522 30.68 8.88 11.27
N ASN A 523 30.83 7.64 10.79
CA ASN A 523 30.50 7.26 9.41
C ASN A 523 29.21 6.47 9.26
N THR A 524 28.80 5.72 10.30
CA THR A 524 27.72 4.74 10.21
C THR A 524 26.66 4.85 11.30
N GLY A 525 26.83 5.76 12.27
CA GLY A 525 25.91 5.93 13.40
C GLY A 525 26.08 4.90 14.51
N ILE A 526 25.21 4.99 15.52
CA ILE A 526 25.32 4.26 16.80
C ILE A 526 25.11 2.75 16.66
N TYR A 527 24.19 2.31 15.80
CA TYR A 527 23.78 0.90 15.71
C TYR A 527 24.88 -0.03 15.24
N GLU A 528 25.84 0.46 14.47
CA GLU A 528 26.95 -0.35 14.02
C GLU A 528 27.97 -0.62 15.14
N ILE A 529 28.14 0.31 16.07
CA ILE A 529 29.11 0.13 17.17
C ILE A 529 28.56 -0.73 18.31
N GLU A 530 27.25 -0.86 18.44
CA GLU A 530 26.59 -1.73 19.41
C GLU A 530 26.70 -3.23 19.04
N LYS A 531 26.85 -3.53 17.75
CA LYS A 531 26.93 -4.92 17.26
C LYS A 531 28.29 -5.53 17.58
N ALA A 532 28.30 -6.66 18.30
CA ALA A 532 29.53 -7.39 18.59
C ALA A 532 30.32 -7.85 17.34
N GLU A 533 29.61 -7.97 16.20
CA GLU A 533 30.14 -8.32 14.88
C GLU A 533 31.14 -7.29 14.34
N ILE A 534 31.06 -6.04 14.78
CA ILE A 534 31.98 -4.98 14.37
C ILE A 534 33.44 -5.34 14.65
N LEU A 535 33.70 -6.06 15.73
CA LEU A 535 35.05 -6.55 16.10
C LEU A 535 35.63 -7.54 15.10
N LYS A 536 34.82 -8.04 14.17
CA LYS A 536 35.24 -8.94 13.07
C LYS A 536 35.59 -8.19 11.80
N LEU A 537 35.52 -6.85 11.80
CA LEU A 537 35.77 -5.99 10.66
C LEU A 537 37.05 -5.17 10.86
N ASP A 538 37.62 -4.64 9.76
CA ASP A 538 38.70 -3.64 9.85
C ASP A 538 38.16 -2.31 10.46
N PRO A 539 38.91 -1.65 11.33
CA PRO A 539 40.34 -1.91 11.71
C PRO A 539 40.53 -2.89 12.87
N PHE A 540 39.46 -3.40 13.50
CA PHE A 540 39.51 -4.19 14.73
C PHE A 540 40.27 -5.52 14.55
N LEU A 541 40.14 -6.16 13.36
CA LEU A 541 40.86 -7.38 13.03
C LEU A 541 42.39 -7.26 13.21
N LYS A 542 42.92 -6.05 12.95
CA LYS A 542 44.36 -5.77 13.15
C LYS A 542 44.76 -5.68 14.60
N LEU A 543 43.81 -5.35 15.50
CA LEU A 543 44.01 -5.26 16.94
C LEU A 543 43.90 -6.62 17.63
N GLY A 544 43.28 -7.62 16.98
CA GLY A 544 43.20 -8.97 17.46
C GLY A 544 41.84 -9.64 17.26
N LYS A 545 41.72 -10.89 17.65
CA LYS A 545 40.44 -11.60 17.68
C LYS A 545 39.48 -10.96 18.72
N PRO A 546 38.15 -11.02 18.54
CA PRO A 546 37.18 -10.42 19.47
C PRO A 546 37.39 -10.79 20.94
N SER A 547 37.76 -12.04 21.23
CA SER A 547 38.06 -12.49 22.61
C SER A 547 39.33 -11.84 23.21
N LYS A 548 40.33 -11.57 22.37
CA LYS A 548 41.56 -10.90 22.78
C LYS A 548 41.28 -9.41 23.01
N ILE A 549 40.48 -8.78 22.14
CA ILE A 549 40.07 -7.39 22.31
C ILE A 549 39.29 -7.22 23.62
N ALA A 550 38.30 -8.08 23.88
CA ALA A 550 37.58 -8.07 25.16
C ALA A 550 38.50 -8.23 26.37
N GLY A 551 39.57 -9.01 26.22
CA GLY A 551 40.58 -9.18 27.28
C GLY A 551 41.28 -7.89 27.72
N TYR A 552 41.48 -6.92 26.84
CA TYR A 552 42.04 -5.59 27.17
C TYR A 552 41.14 -4.75 28.05
N PHE A 553 39.84 -5.10 28.15
CA PHE A 553 38.84 -4.46 29.01
C PHE A 553 38.51 -5.28 30.27
N GLY A 554 39.26 -6.33 30.55
CA GLY A 554 38.98 -7.24 31.70
C GLY A 554 37.88 -8.27 31.38
N GLY A 555 37.66 -8.60 30.11
CA GLY A 555 36.67 -9.57 29.64
C GLY A 555 35.47 -8.96 28.93
N LYS A 556 34.54 -9.82 28.53
CA LYS A 556 33.35 -9.42 27.76
C LYS A 556 32.50 -8.32 28.47
N GLN A 557 32.27 -8.48 29.78
CA GLN A 557 31.50 -7.48 30.54
C GLN A 557 32.22 -6.14 30.63
N GLY A 558 33.55 -6.12 30.83
CA GLY A 558 34.33 -4.89 30.81
C GLY A 558 34.28 -4.17 29.46
N TYR A 559 34.34 -4.90 28.35
CA TYR A 559 34.17 -4.35 27.01
C TYR A 559 32.79 -3.74 26.82
N LEU A 560 31.71 -4.45 27.14
CA LEU A 560 30.34 -3.92 27.04
C LEU A 560 30.15 -2.66 27.89
N LYS A 561 30.70 -2.65 29.10
CA LYS A 561 30.67 -1.46 29.97
C LYS A 561 31.40 -0.27 29.34
N ALA A 562 32.56 -0.49 28.73
CA ALA A 562 33.32 0.56 28.06
C ALA A 562 32.59 1.11 26.81
N VAL A 563 31.90 0.25 26.06
CA VAL A 563 31.02 0.69 24.95
C VAL A 563 29.86 1.53 25.48
N GLN A 564 29.19 1.11 26.55
CA GLN A 564 28.13 1.89 27.18
C GLN A 564 28.60 3.26 27.69
N GLU A 565 29.81 3.31 28.29
CA GLU A 565 30.40 4.57 28.72
C GLU A 565 30.72 5.50 27.53
N LEU A 566 31.16 4.92 26.40
CA LEU A 566 31.35 5.66 25.15
C LEU A 566 30.04 6.21 24.60
N GLU A 567 28.99 5.39 24.56
CA GLU A 567 27.65 5.82 24.14
C GLU A 567 27.09 6.92 25.03
N GLN A 568 27.22 6.79 26.36
CA GLN A 568 26.82 7.83 27.27
C GLN A 568 27.61 9.13 27.01
N ALA A 569 28.90 9.06 26.74
CA ALA A 569 29.72 10.22 26.42
C ALA A 569 29.28 10.87 25.06
N ILE A 570 28.81 10.09 24.10
CA ILE A 570 28.27 10.60 22.82
C ILE A 570 27.00 11.43 23.07
N TYR A 571 26.08 10.96 23.92
CA TYR A 571 24.76 11.59 24.12
C TYR A 571 24.68 12.52 25.32
N THR A 572 25.72 12.65 26.12
CA THR A 572 25.74 13.62 27.21
C THR A 572 25.92 15.03 26.66
N ASP A 573 24.90 15.86 26.76
CA ASP A 573 25.02 17.31 26.57
C ASP A 573 25.38 17.97 27.88
N GLU A 574 26.66 18.09 28.23
CA GLU A 574 27.08 19.15 29.11
C GLU A 574 27.14 20.42 28.27
N VAL A 575 26.13 21.25 28.44
CA VAL A 575 26.17 22.65 28.03
C VAL A 575 27.23 23.31 28.88
N VAL A 576 28.36 23.71 28.29
CA VAL A 576 29.23 24.73 28.84
C VAL A 576 28.70 26.06 28.41
#